data_5938edd6252bf2e4c246356e70046d00
#
_entry.id   5938edd6252bf2e4c246356e70046d00
#
_cell.length_a   1.000
_cell.length_b   1.000
_cell.length_c   1.000
_cell.angle_alpha   90.00
_cell.angle_beta   90.00
_cell.angle_gamma   90.00
#
_symmetry.space_group_name_H-M   'P 1'
#
loop_
_entity.id
_entity.type
_entity.pdbx_description
1 polymer ?
#
loop_
_entity_poly.entity_id
_entity_poly.type
_entity_poly.pdbx_seq_one_letter_code
_entity_poly.pdbx_strand_id
1 'polypeptide(L)'
;MIPAGIGHVVLPLIVVISILLMLARPHAIPEVWWISGGVLLLIVLGLVPLRLAGQAVAKGSDVYLFLMGMMLLSELAREQGVFDWAASAAVRGAHGSCSRLFLLVYSVGTLVTILLSNDATAVVLTPAILTAVRKAKVSPLPYLFVCAFIANAASFVLPISNPANLVVFHTGMPPLGRWLSDFGVPSLLSILMTFVVMRLLFRSELCKSIECEVEDAMLSRNGKLVLVGLGLMVAVLLTASAMKTDLGLPTCLAALVITASVSIKSKSSPIKLAREISWGTLLLVAGLFVMVDAVESQGALNVTQRWLAWATGLGQSVGAMAVGFAVGIANNVVNNLPLGLIAGGTIQAAHTKGLIANAVLIGV
;
A
#
# COMPACT_ATOMS: atom_id res chain seq x y z
N MET A 1 30.44 15.27 19.06
CA MET A 1 29.81 16.02 17.95
C MET A 1 30.68 15.90 16.72
N ILE A 2 30.12 15.45 15.62
CA ILE A 2 30.83 15.32 14.34
C ILE A 2 31.04 16.72 13.75
N PRO A 3 32.25 17.07 13.24
CA PRO A 3 32.47 18.36 12.57
C PRO A 3 31.45 18.59 11.44
N ALA A 4 30.94 19.82 11.30
CA ALA A 4 29.88 20.14 10.34
C ALA A 4 30.17 19.68 8.91
N GLY A 5 31.44 19.73 8.47
CA GLY A 5 31.85 19.28 7.14
C GLY A 5 31.75 17.76 6.91
N ILE A 6 31.81 16.94 7.97
CA ILE A 6 31.69 15.48 7.87
C ILE A 6 30.21 15.05 7.94
N GLY A 7 29.38 15.82 8.68
CA GLY A 7 27.96 15.52 8.84
C GLY A 7 27.20 15.46 7.52
N HIS A 8 27.52 16.30 6.56
CA HIS A 8 26.89 16.32 5.22
C HIS A 8 27.14 15.06 4.38
N VAL A 9 28.18 14.28 4.70
CA VAL A 9 28.46 13.01 4.01
C VAL A 9 27.96 11.83 4.81
N VAL A 10 28.11 11.88 6.14
CA VAL A 10 27.79 10.77 7.05
C VAL A 10 26.28 10.53 7.12
N LEU A 11 25.46 11.60 7.17
CA LEU A 11 24.00 11.47 7.27
C LEU A 11 23.41 10.75 6.03
N PRO A 12 23.63 11.21 4.78
CA PRO A 12 23.14 10.50 3.61
C PRO A 12 23.66 9.06 3.52
N LEU A 13 24.90 8.82 3.92
CA LEU A 13 25.49 7.48 3.91
C LEU A 13 24.75 6.54 4.87
N ILE A 14 24.45 6.96 6.10
CA ILE A 14 23.65 6.17 7.07
C ILE A 14 22.28 5.87 6.48
N VAL A 15 21.61 6.87 5.90
CA VAL A 15 20.27 6.69 5.32
C VAL A 15 20.30 5.69 4.16
N VAL A 16 21.23 5.86 3.22
CA VAL A 16 21.38 4.94 2.07
C VAL A 16 21.69 3.52 2.55
N ILE A 17 22.62 3.34 3.49
CA ILE A 17 22.95 2.03 4.04
C ILE A 17 21.72 1.41 4.73
N SER A 18 20.99 2.19 5.53
CA SER A 18 19.79 1.70 6.21
C SER A 18 18.70 1.23 5.24
N ILE A 19 18.49 1.99 4.15
CA ILE A 19 17.55 1.63 3.08
C ILE A 19 18.04 0.37 2.34
N LEU A 20 19.32 0.28 2.01
CA LEU A 20 19.88 -0.90 1.35
C LEU A 20 19.77 -2.16 2.23
N LEU A 21 20.02 -2.05 3.53
CA LEU A 21 19.86 -3.15 4.49
C LEU A 21 18.39 -3.54 4.68
N MET A 22 17.50 -2.56 4.69
CA MET A 22 16.05 -2.80 4.70
C MET A 22 15.61 -3.64 3.48
N LEU A 23 16.13 -3.32 2.29
CA LEU A 23 15.80 -4.03 1.04
C LEU A 23 16.46 -5.42 0.97
N ALA A 24 17.73 -5.50 1.33
CA ALA A 24 18.51 -6.75 1.26
C ALA A 24 18.10 -7.77 2.33
N ARG A 25 17.48 -7.32 3.44
CA ARG A 25 17.05 -8.15 4.60
C ARG A 25 18.10 -9.20 5.01
N PRO A 26 19.35 -8.82 5.23
CA PRO A 26 20.36 -9.80 5.60
C PRO A 26 19.94 -10.57 6.86
N HIS A 27 20.20 -11.87 6.87
CA HIS A 27 19.82 -12.78 7.95
C HIS A 27 18.32 -12.85 8.25
N ALA A 28 17.44 -12.47 7.29
CA ALA A 28 15.99 -12.41 7.46
C ALA A 28 15.52 -11.47 8.60
N ILE A 29 16.35 -10.50 9.00
CA ILE A 29 16.00 -9.50 10.01
C ILE A 29 14.90 -8.58 9.43
N PRO A 30 13.80 -8.35 10.16
CA PRO A 30 12.73 -7.47 9.73
C PRO A 30 13.20 -6.06 9.38
N GLU A 31 12.60 -5.48 8.36
CA GLU A 31 12.93 -4.15 7.80
C GLU A 31 12.98 -3.04 8.85
N VAL A 32 12.06 -3.11 9.81
CA VAL A 32 11.91 -2.11 10.87
C VAL A 32 13.19 -1.91 11.68
N TRP A 33 13.97 -2.96 11.92
CA TRP A 33 15.19 -2.87 12.72
C TRP A 33 16.29 -2.10 12.00
N TRP A 34 16.39 -2.22 10.69
CA TRP A 34 17.39 -1.49 9.89
C TRP A 34 17.08 0.01 9.85
N ILE A 35 15.82 0.37 9.66
CA ILE A 35 15.40 1.77 9.65
C ILE A 35 15.47 2.37 11.06
N SER A 36 14.94 1.69 12.08
CA SER A 36 14.99 2.17 13.47
C SER A 36 16.43 2.30 13.99
N GLY A 37 17.29 1.35 13.64
CA GLY A 37 18.71 1.39 13.98
C GLY A 37 19.43 2.56 13.33
N GLY A 38 19.14 2.84 12.04
CA GLY A 38 19.67 4.01 11.34
C GLY A 38 19.19 5.32 11.96
N VAL A 39 17.91 5.45 12.27
CA VAL A 39 17.36 6.63 12.98
C VAL A 39 18.02 6.83 14.33
N LEU A 40 18.15 5.76 15.12
CA LEU A 40 18.83 5.81 16.41
C LEU A 40 20.28 6.27 16.26
N LEU A 41 21.00 5.74 15.27
CA LEU A 41 22.38 6.14 14.97
C LEU A 41 22.48 7.63 14.60
N LEU A 42 21.55 8.14 13.77
CA LEU A 42 21.51 9.57 13.41
C LEU A 42 21.29 10.47 14.64
N ILE A 43 20.43 10.04 15.57
CA ILE A 43 20.17 10.78 16.81
C ILE A 43 21.38 10.73 17.75
N VAL A 44 21.95 9.55 17.98
CA VAL A 44 23.12 9.36 18.89
C VAL A 44 24.35 10.13 18.40
N LEU A 45 24.56 10.18 17.09
CA LEU A 45 25.65 10.96 16.48
C LEU A 45 25.38 12.49 16.47
N GLY A 46 24.18 12.93 16.90
CA GLY A 46 23.79 14.33 16.92
C GLY A 46 23.55 14.93 15.53
N LEU A 47 23.42 14.07 14.48
CA LEU A 47 23.14 14.50 13.12
C LEU A 47 21.67 14.92 12.92
N VAL A 48 20.76 14.32 13.70
CA VAL A 48 19.34 14.69 13.76
C VAL A 48 18.97 15.00 15.20
N PRO A 49 18.64 16.25 15.53
CA PRO A 49 18.14 16.61 16.85
C PRO A 49 16.84 15.87 17.18
N LEU A 50 16.67 15.45 18.43
CA LEU A 50 15.47 14.72 18.87
C LEU A 50 14.17 15.49 18.58
N ARG A 51 14.22 16.83 18.65
CA ARG A 51 13.09 17.70 18.31
C ARG A 51 12.69 17.58 16.85
N LEU A 52 13.66 17.55 15.92
CA LEU A 52 13.39 17.35 14.49
C LEU A 52 12.85 15.94 14.22
N ALA A 53 13.42 14.91 14.85
CA ALA A 53 12.90 13.56 14.75
C ALA A 53 11.43 13.48 15.20
N GLY A 54 11.09 14.10 16.33
CA GLY A 54 9.70 14.17 16.82
C GLY A 54 8.76 14.93 15.86
N GLN A 55 9.22 16.02 15.26
CA GLN A 55 8.44 16.75 14.24
C GLN A 55 8.24 15.93 12.98
N ALA A 56 9.25 15.22 12.51
CA ALA A 56 9.16 14.33 11.36
C ALA A 56 8.14 13.20 11.61
N VAL A 57 8.18 12.57 12.78
CA VAL A 57 7.18 11.56 13.17
C VAL A 57 5.78 12.18 13.19
N ALA A 58 5.60 13.38 13.74
CA ALA A 58 4.30 14.04 13.79
C ALA A 58 3.70 14.33 12.40
N LYS A 59 4.53 14.61 11.39
CA LYS A 59 4.07 14.79 9.99
C LYS A 59 3.36 13.55 9.45
N GLY A 60 3.73 12.36 9.88
CA GLY A 60 3.13 11.09 9.44
C GLY A 60 1.87 10.68 10.21
N SER A 61 1.36 11.48 11.14
CA SER A 61 0.25 11.09 12.02
C SER A 61 -1.00 10.62 11.28
N ASP A 62 -1.38 11.27 10.19
CA ASP A 62 -2.52 10.87 9.36
C ASP A 62 -2.29 9.49 8.72
N VAL A 63 -1.09 9.26 8.21
CA VAL A 63 -0.71 7.97 7.60
C VAL A 63 -0.75 6.84 8.64
N TYR A 64 -0.25 7.08 9.86
CA TYR A 64 -0.28 6.04 10.91
C TYR A 64 -1.68 5.70 11.36
N LEU A 65 -2.54 6.69 11.56
CA LEU A 65 -3.93 6.47 11.92
C LEU A 65 -4.69 5.72 10.82
N PHE A 66 -4.45 6.08 9.57
CA PHE A 66 -5.01 5.37 8.42
C PHE A 66 -4.56 3.91 8.38
N LEU A 67 -3.24 3.67 8.43
CA LEU A 67 -2.66 2.32 8.42
C LEU A 67 -3.21 1.48 9.57
N MET A 68 -3.23 2.02 10.78
CA MET A 68 -3.73 1.31 11.96
C MET A 68 -5.21 0.92 11.79
N GLY A 69 -6.04 1.84 11.30
CA GLY A 69 -7.46 1.57 11.04
C GLY A 69 -7.67 0.50 9.97
N MET A 70 -6.96 0.58 8.85
CA MET A 70 -7.06 -0.38 7.76
C MET A 70 -6.52 -1.76 8.14
N MET A 71 -5.40 -1.83 8.86
CA MET A 71 -4.85 -3.09 9.37
C MET A 71 -5.82 -3.76 10.35
N LEU A 72 -6.39 -2.99 11.28
CA LEU A 72 -7.38 -3.50 12.23
C LEU A 72 -8.61 -4.08 11.52
N LEU A 73 -9.11 -3.40 10.51
CA LEU A 73 -10.28 -3.83 9.75
C LEU A 73 -9.97 -5.05 8.88
N SER A 74 -8.78 -5.09 8.27
CA SER A 74 -8.30 -6.25 7.50
C SER A 74 -8.15 -7.48 8.38
N GLU A 75 -7.59 -7.32 9.58
CA GLU A 75 -7.43 -8.39 10.55
C GLU A 75 -8.78 -8.90 11.08
N LEU A 76 -9.73 -7.99 11.35
CA LEU A 76 -11.09 -8.35 11.70
C LEU A 76 -11.77 -9.16 10.57
N ALA A 77 -11.61 -8.74 9.32
CA ALA A 77 -12.15 -9.44 8.16
C ALA A 77 -11.52 -10.84 8.00
N ARG A 78 -10.22 -10.97 8.28
CA ARG A 78 -9.50 -12.24 8.29
C ARG A 78 -10.05 -13.17 9.39
N GLU A 79 -10.14 -12.68 10.62
CA GLU A 79 -10.61 -13.49 11.77
C GLU A 79 -12.06 -13.98 11.57
N GLN A 80 -12.90 -13.16 10.95
CA GLN A 80 -14.30 -13.52 10.68
C GLN A 80 -14.49 -14.30 9.37
N GLY A 81 -13.40 -14.73 8.70
CA GLY A 81 -13.41 -15.61 7.53
C GLY A 81 -13.93 -14.97 6.24
N VAL A 82 -13.91 -13.65 6.12
CA VAL A 82 -14.41 -12.94 4.92
C VAL A 82 -13.57 -13.28 3.69
N PHE A 83 -12.25 -13.34 3.83
CA PHE A 83 -11.36 -13.66 2.72
C PHE A 83 -11.44 -15.13 2.30
N ASP A 84 -11.58 -16.06 3.26
CA ASP A 84 -11.76 -17.48 2.97
C ASP A 84 -13.10 -17.73 2.27
N TRP A 85 -14.14 -17.03 2.68
CA TRP A 85 -15.42 -17.05 1.99
C TRP A 85 -15.33 -16.52 0.56
N ALA A 86 -14.66 -15.37 0.36
CA ALA A 86 -14.50 -14.77 -0.95
C ALA A 86 -13.70 -15.68 -1.90
N ALA A 87 -12.61 -16.29 -1.40
CA ALA A 87 -11.80 -17.25 -2.14
C ALA A 87 -12.61 -18.52 -2.52
N SER A 88 -13.36 -19.09 -1.57
CA SER A 88 -14.23 -20.23 -1.80
C SER A 88 -15.38 -19.90 -2.76
N ALA A 89 -15.96 -18.71 -2.65
CA ALA A 89 -16.99 -18.24 -3.58
C ALA A 89 -16.45 -18.10 -5.02
N ALA A 90 -15.21 -17.64 -5.18
CA ALA A 90 -14.54 -17.59 -6.48
C ALA A 90 -14.37 -18.99 -7.09
N VAL A 91 -13.94 -19.98 -6.30
CA VAL A 91 -13.77 -21.36 -6.79
C VAL A 91 -15.13 -21.95 -7.20
N ARG A 92 -16.17 -21.78 -6.38
CA ARG A 92 -17.53 -22.27 -6.73
C ARG A 92 -18.07 -21.60 -7.98
N GLY A 93 -17.97 -20.27 -8.06
CA GLY A 93 -18.44 -19.50 -9.20
C GLY A 93 -17.71 -19.82 -10.51
N ALA A 94 -16.56 -20.49 -10.43
CA ALA A 94 -15.81 -20.93 -11.59
C ALA A 94 -16.47 -22.09 -12.35
N HIS A 95 -17.38 -22.85 -11.70
CA HIS A 95 -18.10 -23.98 -12.33
C HIS A 95 -17.18 -24.92 -13.12
N GLY A 96 -16.06 -25.34 -12.53
CA GLY A 96 -15.11 -26.24 -13.15
C GLY A 96 -14.11 -25.61 -14.14
N SER A 97 -14.16 -24.30 -14.38
CA SER A 97 -13.30 -23.63 -15.37
C SER A 97 -12.18 -22.82 -14.69
N CYS A 98 -10.91 -23.19 -14.94
CA CYS A 98 -9.75 -22.42 -14.47
C CYS A 98 -9.73 -20.99 -15.03
N SER A 99 -10.21 -20.77 -16.25
CA SER A 99 -10.31 -19.43 -16.86
C SER A 99 -11.33 -18.53 -16.14
N ARG A 100 -12.48 -19.09 -15.72
CA ARG A 100 -13.46 -18.36 -14.90
C ARG A 100 -12.94 -18.13 -13.50
N LEU A 101 -12.27 -19.12 -12.89
CA LEU A 101 -11.63 -18.96 -11.59
C LEU A 101 -10.61 -17.81 -11.61
N PHE A 102 -9.80 -17.74 -12.65
CA PHE A 102 -8.84 -16.67 -12.84
C PHE A 102 -9.52 -15.30 -12.87
N LEU A 103 -10.60 -15.14 -13.63
CA LEU A 103 -11.37 -13.90 -13.70
C LEU A 103 -11.95 -13.53 -12.33
N LEU A 104 -12.53 -14.50 -11.61
CA LEU A 104 -13.15 -14.26 -10.30
C LEU A 104 -12.11 -13.89 -9.23
N VAL A 105 -10.97 -14.60 -9.19
CA VAL A 105 -9.86 -14.26 -8.28
C VAL A 105 -9.31 -12.88 -8.61
N TYR A 106 -9.15 -12.57 -9.90
CA TYR A 106 -8.73 -11.24 -10.35
C TYR A 106 -9.71 -10.15 -9.89
N SER A 107 -11.02 -10.38 -10.04
CA SER A 107 -12.05 -9.44 -9.62
C SER A 107 -12.09 -9.25 -8.09
N VAL A 108 -11.98 -10.36 -7.34
CA VAL A 108 -11.91 -10.29 -5.86
C VAL A 108 -10.67 -9.53 -5.41
N GLY A 109 -9.49 -9.84 -5.99
CA GLY A 109 -8.25 -9.13 -5.69
C GLY A 109 -8.33 -7.64 -6.01
N THR A 110 -8.94 -7.29 -7.15
CA THR A 110 -9.19 -5.89 -7.53
C THR A 110 -10.06 -5.19 -6.50
N LEU A 111 -11.18 -5.77 -6.10
CA LEU A 111 -12.09 -5.19 -5.11
C LEU A 111 -11.43 -5.03 -3.75
N VAL A 112 -10.71 -6.05 -3.28
CA VAL A 112 -9.98 -5.99 -2.01
C VAL A 112 -8.91 -4.92 -2.03
N THR A 113 -8.14 -4.80 -3.11
CA THR A 113 -7.12 -3.76 -3.26
C THR A 113 -7.74 -2.37 -3.24
N ILE A 114 -8.81 -2.15 -4.00
CA ILE A 114 -9.48 -0.84 -4.10
C ILE A 114 -10.09 -0.41 -2.77
N LEU A 115 -10.77 -1.33 -2.07
CA LEU A 115 -11.63 -1.00 -0.92
C LEU A 115 -10.92 -1.13 0.43
N LEU A 116 -9.93 -2.00 0.53
CA LEU A 116 -9.19 -2.24 1.77
C LEU A 116 -7.75 -1.70 1.66
N SER A 117 -6.93 -2.32 0.87
CA SER A 117 -5.59 -1.85 0.48
C SER A 117 -4.84 -2.92 -0.32
N ASN A 118 -3.73 -2.53 -0.95
CA ASN A 118 -2.78 -3.46 -1.57
C ASN A 118 -2.20 -4.45 -0.54
N ASP A 119 -1.93 -4.01 0.70
CA ASP A 119 -1.42 -4.86 1.77
C ASP A 119 -2.41 -5.95 2.18
N ALA A 120 -3.72 -5.63 2.25
CA ALA A 120 -4.76 -6.61 2.52
C ALA A 120 -4.80 -7.71 1.45
N THR A 121 -4.62 -7.34 0.18
CA THR A 121 -4.54 -8.30 -0.93
C THR A 121 -3.29 -9.16 -0.84
N ALA A 122 -2.13 -8.55 -0.61
CA ALA A 122 -0.86 -9.27 -0.56
C ALA A 122 -0.75 -10.20 0.66
N VAL A 123 -1.11 -9.73 1.84
CA VAL A 123 -0.84 -10.42 3.12
C VAL A 123 -2.01 -11.31 3.54
N VAL A 124 -3.25 -10.90 3.28
CA VAL A 124 -4.44 -11.59 3.81
C VAL A 124 -5.19 -12.39 2.74
N LEU A 125 -5.49 -11.79 1.59
CA LEU A 125 -6.22 -12.48 0.53
C LEU A 125 -5.38 -13.57 -0.12
N THR A 126 -4.08 -13.34 -0.34
CA THR A 126 -3.20 -14.29 -1.03
C THR A 126 -3.15 -15.67 -0.35
N PRO A 127 -2.97 -15.81 0.98
CA PRO A 127 -3.05 -17.10 1.66
C PRO A 127 -4.43 -17.78 1.54
N ALA A 128 -5.53 -17.01 1.59
CA ALA A 128 -6.88 -17.54 1.43
C ALA A 128 -7.08 -18.12 0.01
N ILE A 129 -6.65 -17.38 -1.03
CA ILE A 129 -6.67 -17.86 -2.42
C ILE A 129 -5.78 -19.11 -2.57
N LEU A 130 -4.56 -19.10 -2.02
CA LEU A 130 -3.67 -20.27 -2.07
C LEU A 130 -4.33 -21.51 -1.48
N THR A 131 -4.99 -21.36 -0.34
CA THR A 131 -5.70 -22.46 0.32
C THR A 131 -6.87 -22.98 -0.54
N ALA A 132 -7.66 -22.08 -1.09
CA ALA A 132 -8.82 -22.42 -1.93
C ALA A 132 -8.42 -23.13 -3.23
N VAL A 133 -7.39 -22.61 -3.93
CA VAL A 133 -6.93 -23.20 -5.20
C VAL A 133 -6.23 -24.56 -5.01
N ARG A 134 -5.53 -24.74 -3.87
CA ARG A 134 -4.97 -26.05 -3.49
C ARG A 134 -6.05 -27.09 -3.22
N LYS A 135 -7.12 -26.70 -2.50
CA LYS A 135 -8.28 -27.57 -2.28
C LYS A 135 -8.96 -27.94 -3.61
N ALA A 136 -9.03 -27.02 -4.55
CA ALA A 136 -9.56 -27.25 -5.89
C ALA A 136 -8.60 -28.05 -6.81
N LYS A 137 -7.41 -28.44 -6.32
CA LYS A 137 -6.36 -29.21 -7.06
C LYS A 137 -5.92 -28.53 -8.35
N VAL A 138 -5.91 -27.21 -8.41
CA VAL A 138 -5.39 -26.46 -9.55
C VAL A 138 -4.00 -25.88 -9.24
N SER A 139 -3.22 -25.60 -10.29
CA SER A 139 -1.90 -24.96 -10.16
C SER A 139 -2.07 -23.59 -9.47
N PRO A 140 -1.42 -23.33 -8.33
CA PRO A 140 -1.61 -22.08 -7.60
C PRO A 140 -0.92 -20.88 -8.24
N LEU A 141 0.08 -21.10 -9.09
CA LEU A 141 0.97 -20.07 -9.60
C LEU A 141 0.23 -18.92 -10.30
N PRO A 142 -0.72 -19.15 -11.25
CA PRO A 142 -1.44 -18.06 -11.91
C PRO A 142 -2.18 -17.15 -10.94
N TYR A 143 -2.80 -17.73 -9.90
CA TYR A 143 -3.63 -17.01 -8.93
C TYR A 143 -2.79 -16.21 -7.91
N LEU A 144 -1.61 -16.73 -7.53
CA LEU A 144 -0.67 -16.01 -6.69
C LEU A 144 -0.08 -14.80 -7.42
N PHE A 145 0.27 -14.98 -8.70
CA PHE A 145 0.72 -13.85 -9.52
C PHE A 145 -0.39 -12.81 -9.70
N VAL A 146 -1.64 -13.24 -9.88
CA VAL A 146 -2.79 -12.32 -9.89
C VAL A 146 -2.82 -11.48 -8.63
N CYS A 147 -2.77 -12.09 -7.44
CA CYS A 147 -2.80 -11.35 -6.18
C CYS A 147 -1.64 -10.36 -6.08
N ALA A 148 -0.43 -10.77 -6.46
CA ALA A 148 0.75 -9.91 -6.40
C ALA A 148 0.66 -8.70 -7.35
N PHE A 149 0.23 -8.93 -8.61
CA PHE A 149 0.19 -7.87 -9.61
C PHE A 149 -1.01 -6.95 -9.44
N ILE A 150 -2.19 -7.47 -9.06
CA ILE A 150 -3.38 -6.63 -8.88
C ILE A 150 -3.26 -5.74 -7.64
N ALA A 151 -2.54 -6.18 -6.60
CA ALA A 151 -2.22 -5.37 -5.45
C ALA A 151 -1.52 -4.05 -5.83
N ASN A 152 -0.68 -4.08 -6.89
CA ASN A 152 -0.05 -2.89 -7.42
C ASN A 152 -0.91 -2.21 -8.50
N ALA A 153 -1.45 -2.96 -9.47
CA ALA A 153 -2.19 -2.39 -10.59
C ALA A 153 -3.47 -1.63 -10.20
N ALA A 154 -4.11 -2.02 -9.08
CA ALA A 154 -5.30 -1.35 -8.55
C ALA A 154 -4.98 -0.40 -7.38
N SER A 155 -3.71 -0.19 -7.04
CA SER A 155 -3.26 0.55 -5.85
C SER A 155 -3.57 2.04 -5.87
N PHE A 156 -3.84 2.63 -7.03
CA PHE A 156 -4.12 4.06 -7.19
C PHE A 156 -5.53 4.37 -7.74
N VAL A 157 -6.43 3.38 -7.71
CA VAL A 157 -7.85 3.58 -8.09
C VAL A 157 -8.53 4.57 -7.15
N LEU A 158 -8.35 4.38 -5.85
CA LEU A 158 -8.82 5.31 -4.82
C LEU A 158 -7.64 5.80 -3.97
N PRO A 159 -7.75 6.97 -3.32
CA PRO A 159 -6.72 7.46 -2.39
C PRO A 159 -6.34 6.44 -1.32
N ILE A 160 -7.30 5.63 -0.91
CA ILE A 160 -7.19 4.64 0.18
C ILE A 160 -6.62 3.29 -0.26
N SER A 161 -6.49 3.04 -1.56
CA SER A 161 -6.09 1.73 -2.10
C SER A 161 -4.63 1.37 -1.79
N ASN A 162 -3.81 2.35 -1.45
CA ASN A 162 -2.40 2.17 -1.07
C ASN A 162 -1.97 3.25 -0.06
N PRO A 163 -1.34 2.88 1.06
CA PRO A 163 -0.76 3.85 2.00
C PRO A 163 0.22 4.84 1.36
N ALA A 164 0.94 4.42 0.32
CA ALA A 164 1.87 5.30 -0.40
C ALA A 164 1.17 6.51 -1.04
N ASN A 165 -0.11 6.41 -1.40
CA ASN A 165 -0.90 7.52 -1.91
C ASN A 165 -1.00 8.66 -0.86
N LEU A 166 -1.23 8.29 0.42
CA LEU A 166 -1.28 9.27 1.50
C LEU A 166 0.10 9.86 1.78
N VAL A 167 1.14 9.06 1.61
CA VAL A 167 2.54 9.49 1.80
C VAL A 167 2.95 10.51 0.73
N VAL A 168 2.64 10.24 -0.54
CA VAL A 168 2.94 11.17 -1.66
C VAL A 168 2.19 12.50 -1.50
N PHE A 169 0.94 12.45 -1.03
CA PHE A 169 0.08 13.63 -0.86
C PHE A 169 -0.10 14.04 0.59
N HIS A 170 0.87 13.75 1.47
CA HIS A 170 0.77 14.01 2.93
C HIS A 170 0.47 15.46 3.31
N THR A 171 0.70 16.43 2.42
CA THR A 171 0.42 17.85 2.66
C THR A 171 -0.88 18.35 2.02
N GLY A 172 -1.63 17.49 1.38
CA GLY A 172 -2.90 17.86 0.76
C GLY A 172 -3.40 16.86 -0.27
N MET A 173 -4.18 15.90 0.19
CA MET A 173 -4.82 14.91 -0.67
C MET A 173 -5.81 15.58 -1.63
N PRO A 174 -5.74 15.30 -2.95
CA PRO A 174 -6.75 15.78 -3.89
C PRO A 174 -8.15 15.26 -3.51
N PRO A 175 -9.21 16.08 -3.65
CA PRO A 175 -10.57 15.61 -3.41
C PRO A 175 -10.92 14.47 -4.37
N LEU A 176 -11.77 13.54 -3.92
CA LEU A 176 -12.09 12.32 -4.66
C LEU A 176 -12.49 12.55 -6.13
N GLY A 177 -13.30 13.58 -6.41
CA GLY A 177 -13.70 13.89 -7.79
C GLY A 177 -12.52 14.20 -8.69
N ARG A 178 -11.54 14.97 -8.18
CA ARG A 178 -10.31 15.25 -8.90
C ARG A 178 -9.42 14.01 -9.01
N TRP A 179 -9.32 13.22 -7.95
CA TRP A 179 -8.59 11.95 -7.96
C TRP A 179 -9.10 11.04 -9.08
N LEU A 180 -10.41 10.83 -9.15
CA LEU A 180 -11.02 9.97 -10.17
C LEU A 180 -10.84 10.53 -11.59
N SER A 181 -10.86 11.86 -11.78
CA SER A 181 -10.58 12.47 -13.09
C SER A 181 -9.12 12.29 -13.52
N ASP A 182 -8.19 12.33 -12.56
CA ASP A 182 -6.75 12.25 -12.84
C ASP A 182 -6.28 10.79 -12.97
N PHE A 183 -6.80 9.89 -12.14
CA PHE A 183 -6.32 8.51 -12.01
C PHE A 183 -7.31 7.44 -12.50
N GLY A 184 -8.56 7.76 -12.76
CA GLY A 184 -9.58 6.77 -13.14
C GLY A 184 -9.25 6.03 -14.43
N VAL A 185 -8.90 6.75 -15.49
CA VAL A 185 -8.52 6.14 -16.78
C VAL A 185 -7.19 5.38 -16.68
N PRO A 186 -6.10 5.94 -16.10
CA PRO A 186 -4.87 5.20 -15.87
C PRO A 186 -5.07 3.92 -15.04
N SER A 187 -5.87 3.96 -13.98
CA SER A 187 -6.18 2.79 -13.15
C SER A 187 -6.90 1.71 -13.94
N LEU A 188 -7.92 2.08 -14.70
CA LEU A 188 -8.67 1.13 -15.54
C LEU A 188 -7.74 0.47 -16.55
N LEU A 189 -6.88 1.25 -17.22
CA LEU A 189 -5.90 0.72 -18.17
C LEU A 189 -4.89 -0.20 -17.47
N SER A 190 -4.36 0.17 -16.31
CA SER A 190 -3.45 -0.66 -15.52
C SER A 190 -4.09 -2.01 -15.17
N ILE A 191 -5.32 -2.00 -14.67
CA ILE A 191 -6.07 -3.21 -14.32
C ILE A 191 -6.32 -4.08 -15.57
N LEU A 192 -6.81 -3.48 -16.67
CA LEU A 192 -7.10 -4.24 -17.90
C LEU A 192 -5.84 -4.81 -18.54
N MET A 193 -4.77 -4.02 -18.63
CA MET A 193 -3.50 -4.48 -19.21
C MET A 193 -2.89 -5.60 -18.37
N THR A 194 -2.90 -5.47 -17.05
CA THR A 194 -2.44 -6.53 -16.15
C THR A 194 -3.25 -7.80 -16.31
N PHE A 195 -4.58 -7.70 -16.42
CA PHE A 195 -5.44 -8.84 -16.70
C PHE A 195 -5.07 -9.53 -18.01
N VAL A 196 -4.94 -8.76 -19.10
CA VAL A 196 -4.62 -9.30 -20.43
C VAL A 196 -3.25 -9.99 -20.43
N VAL A 197 -2.22 -9.32 -19.89
CA VAL A 197 -0.86 -9.87 -19.83
C VAL A 197 -0.84 -11.16 -19.00
N MET A 198 -1.45 -11.17 -17.81
CA MET A 198 -1.51 -12.36 -16.96
C MET A 198 -2.28 -13.50 -17.63
N ARG A 199 -3.40 -13.22 -18.29
CA ARG A 199 -4.19 -14.20 -19.03
C ARG A 199 -3.42 -14.81 -20.19
N LEU A 200 -2.63 -14.01 -20.92
CA LEU A 200 -1.78 -14.49 -22.03
C LEU A 200 -0.62 -15.32 -21.51
N LEU A 201 0.02 -14.89 -20.44
CA LEU A 201 1.16 -15.57 -19.82
C LEU A 201 0.78 -16.98 -19.31
N PHE A 202 -0.37 -17.11 -18.66
CA PHE A 202 -0.84 -18.34 -18.06
C PHE A 202 -1.87 -19.09 -18.89
N ARG A 203 -2.03 -18.77 -20.18
CA ARG A 203 -3.07 -19.35 -21.05
C ARG A 203 -3.11 -20.89 -21.04
N SER A 204 -1.96 -21.55 -20.98
CA SER A 204 -1.84 -23.02 -20.97
C SER A 204 -2.41 -23.64 -19.68
N GLU A 205 -2.21 -22.97 -18.55
CA GLU A 205 -2.74 -23.39 -17.24
C GLU A 205 -4.25 -23.15 -17.14
N LEU A 206 -4.73 -22.07 -17.76
CA LEU A 206 -6.13 -21.65 -17.72
C LEU A 206 -7.06 -22.45 -18.66
N CYS A 207 -6.50 -23.22 -19.56
CA CYS A 207 -7.26 -24.16 -20.42
C CYS A 207 -7.65 -25.47 -19.71
N LYS A 208 -7.12 -25.72 -18.51
CA LYS A 208 -7.43 -26.91 -17.71
C LYS A 208 -8.79 -26.78 -17.04
N SER A 209 -9.39 -27.93 -16.68
CA SER A 209 -10.60 -28.00 -15.87
C SER A 209 -10.27 -28.21 -14.40
N ILE A 210 -11.19 -27.78 -13.53
CA ILE A 210 -11.11 -28.02 -12.09
C ILE A 210 -11.77 -29.38 -11.82
N GLU A 211 -11.03 -30.29 -11.20
CA GLU A 211 -11.46 -31.68 -10.98
C GLU A 211 -12.17 -31.91 -9.63
N CYS A 212 -12.16 -30.89 -8.73
CA CYS A 212 -12.71 -31.03 -7.39
C CYS A 212 -13.71 -29.93 -7.08
N GLU A 213 -14.85 -30.32 -6.50
CA GLU A 213 -15.78 -29.41 -5.84
C GLU A 213 -15.22 -28.99 -4.49
N VAL A 214 -15.25 -27.69 -4.21
CA VAL A 214 -14.87 -27.14 -2.91
C VAL A 214 -16.11 -26.98 -2.06
N GLU A 215 -16.06 -27.47 -0.81
CA GLU A 215 -17.14 -27.36 0.16
C GLU A 215 -17.65 -25.92 0.32
N ASP A 216 -18.95 -25.80 0.60
CA ASP A 216 -19.63 -24.55 0.83
C ASP A 216 -19.10 -23.83 2.08
N ALA A 217 -18.21 -22.89 1.90
CA ALA A 217 -17.87 -21.94 2.96
C ALA A 217 -19.01 -20.92 3.08
N MET A 218 -19.91 -21.14 4.03
CA MET A 218 -20.93 -20.14 4.34
C MET A 218 -20.34 -19.00 5.14
N LEU A 219 -20.58 -17.77 4.69
CA LEU A 219 -20.18 -16.60 5.46
C LEU A 219 -20.95 -16.54 6.79
N SER A 220 -20.21 -16.52 7.88
CA SER A 220 -20.79 -16.43 9.23
C SER A 220 -21.64 -15.15 9.39
N ARG A 221 -22.53 -15.12 10.38
CA ARG A 221 -23.31 -13.92 10.71
C ARG A 221 -22.40 -12.73 11.02
N ASN A 222 -21.29 -12.98 11.70
CA ASN A 222 -20.29 -11.97 12.02
C ASN A 222 -19.53 -11.52 10.78
N GLY A 223 -19.18 -12.44 9.87
CA GLY A 223 -18.57 -12.09 8.58
C GLY A 223 -19.48 -11.17 7.74
N LYS A 224 -20.80 -11.38 7.75
CA LYS A 224 -21.76 -10.46 7.10
C LYS A 224 -21.75 -9.08 7.75
N LEU A 225 -21.65 -9.00 9.09
CA LEU A 225 -21.51 -7.72 9.80
C LEU A 225 -20.21 -7.00 9.43
N VAL A 226 -19.11 -7.75 9.26
CA VAL A 226 -17.84 -7.17 8.79
C VAL A 226 -17.97 -6.63 7.37
N LEU A 227 -18.63 -7.33 6.45
CA LEU A 227 -18.88 -6.81 5.09
C LEU A 227 -19.70 -5.51 5.12
N VAL A 228 -20.71 -5.42 5.97
CA VAL A 228 -21.47 -4.17 6.18
C VAL A 228 -20.55 -3.09 6.76
N GLY A 229 -19.69 -3.45 7.74
CA GLY A 229 -18.68 -2.55 8.30
C GLY A 229 -17.70 -2.04 7.25
N LEU A 230 -17.22 -2.90 6.34
CA LEU A 230 -16.37 -2.51 5.21
C LEU A 230 -17.09 -1.51 4.29
N GLY A 231 -18.36 -1.76 3.97
CA GLY A 231 -19.16 -0.82 3.19
C GLY A 231 -19.33 0.53 3.90
N LEU A 232 -19.55 0.52 5.22
CA LEU A 232 -19.60 1.73 6.04
C LEU A 232 -18.24 2.47 6.04
N MET A 233 -17.13 1.74 6.19
CA MET A 233 -15.79 2.32 6.10
C MET A 233 -15.58 3.05 4.77
N VAL A 234 -15.92 2.41 3.66
CA VAL A 234 -15.84 3.04 2.33
C VAL A 234 -16.69 4.32 2.29
N ALA A 235 -17.92 4.29 2.79
CA ALA A 235 -18.76 5.49 2.84
C ALA A 235 -18.16 6.61 3.68
N VAL A 236 -17.58 6.30 4.84
CA VAL A 236 -16.86 7.26 5.69
C VAL A 236 -15.68 7.88 4.94
N LEU A 237 -14.86 7.06 4.28
CA LEU A 237 -13.69 7.52 3.55
C LEU A 237 -14.05 8.38 2.34
N LEU A 238 -15.07 8.01 1.58
CA LEU A 238 -15.58 8.80 0.47
C LEU A 238 -16.12 10.15 0.94
N THR A 239 -16.80 10.16 2.08
CA THR A 239 -17.34 11.39 2.67
C THR A 239 -16.21 12.29 3.17
N ALA A 240 -15.23 11.74 3.91
CA ALA A 240 -14.07 12.49 4.38
C ALA A 240 -13.27 13.09 3.22
N SER A 241 -13.04 12.30 2.16
CA SER A 241 -12.38 12.78 0.94
C SER A 241 -13.18 13.89 0.23
N ALA A 242 -14.52 13.78 0.15
CA ALA A 242 -15.36 14.82 -0.43
C ALA A 242 -15.32 16.11 0.40
N MET A 243 -15.22 16.01 1.72
CA MET A 243 -15.08 17.14 2.65
C MET A 243 -13.66 17.71 2.70
N LYS A 244 -12.71 17.12 1.96
CA LYS A 244 -11.29 17.51 1.96
C LYS A 244 -10.65 17.44 3.35
N THR A 245 -11.08 16.52 4.19
CA THR A 245 -10.47 16.25 5.51
C THR A 245 -9.42 15.16 5.38
N ASP A 246 -8.47 15.14 6.32
CA ASP A 246 -7.50 14.08 6.42
C ASP A 246 -8.20 12.73 6.63
N LEU A 247 -7.65 11.66 6.06
CA LEU A 247 -8.31 10.34 6.02
C LEU A 247 -7.96 9.47 7.23
N GLY A 248 -6.88 9.76 7.94
CA GLY A 248 -6.38 8.90 9.02
C GLY A 248 -7.32 8.81 10.21
N LEU A 249 -7.71 9.95 10.77
CA LEU A 249 -8.58 9.97 11.95
C LEU A 249 -9.96 9.36 11.69
N PRO A 250 -10.70 9.70 10.60
CA PRO A 250 -11.96 9.05 10.27
C PRO A 250 -11.82 7.54 10.08
N THR A 251 -10.76 7.08 9.44
CA THR A 251 -10.49 5.66 9.23
C THR A 251 -10.27 4.93 10.55
N CYS A 252 -9.41 5.49 11.41
CA CYS A 252 -9.10 4.91 12.70
C CYS A 252 -10.36 4.78 13.58
N LEU A 253 -11.13 5.86 13.70
CA LEU A 253 -12.35 5.87 14.50
C LEU A 253 -13.41 4.90 13.95
N ALA A 254 -13.64 4.90 12.65
CA ALA A 254 -14.58 3.97 12.03
C ALA A 254 -14.15 2.51 12.23
N ALA A 255 -12.86 2.20 12.03
CA ALA A 255 -12.32 0.86 12.28
C ALA A 255 -12.50 0.42 13.73
N LEU A 256 -12.24 1.30 14.70
CA LEU A 256 -12.45 1.01 16.13
C LEU A 256 -13.93 0.73 16.44
N VAL A 257 -14.84 1.55 15.92
CA VAL A 257 -16.30 1.37 16.14
C VAL A 257 -16.79 0.07 15.51
N ILE A 258 -16.38 -0.24 14.27
CA ILE A 258 -16.73 -1.48 13.58
C ILE A 258 -16.17 -2.68 14.35
N THR A 259 -14.90 -2.64 14.73
CA THR A 259 -14.26 -3.72 15.47
C THR A 259 -14.92 -3.94 16.82
N ALA A 260 -15.19 -2.90 17.59
CA ALA A 260 -15.89 -2.99 18.87
C ALA A 260 -17.30 -3.62 18.68
N SER A 261 -18.05 -3.16 17.68
CA SER A 261 -19.41 -3.63 17.39
C SER A 261 -19.45 -5.12 17.02
N VAL A 262 -18.47 -5.58 16.24
CA VAL A 262 -18.35 -6.99 15.85
C VAL A 262 -17.84 -7.83 17.02
N SER A 263 -16.81 -7.36 17.74
CA SER A 263 -16.21 -8.09 18.86
C SER A 263 -17.21 -8.36 20.01
N ILE A 264 -18.07 -7.39 20.32
CA ILE A 264 -19.14 -7.57 21.32
C ILE A 264 -20.07 -8.72 20.90
N LYS A 265 -20.42 -8.82 19.61
CA LYS A 265 -21.32 -9.85 19.09
C LYS A 265 -20.63 -11.21 18.89
N SER A 266 -19.36 -11.21 18.50
CA SER A 266 -18.61 -12.45 18.23
C SER A 266 -17.96 -13.03 19.48
N LYS A 267 -17.95 -12.30 20.62
CA LYS A 267 -17.17 -12.61 21.82
C LYS A 267 -15.67 -12.76 21.55
N SER A 268 -15.18 -12.16 20.45
CA SER A 268 -13.75 -12.09 20.15
C SER A 268 -13.09 -10.98 20.96
N SER A 269 -11.81 -11.17 21.32
CA SER A 269 -11.09 -10.17 22.11
C SER A 269 -10.54 -9.07 21.22
N PRO A 270 -10.94 -7.79 21.37
CA PRO A 270 -10.35 -6.67 20.64
C PRO A 270 -8.84 -6.54 20.87
N ILE A 271 -8.36 -6.97 22.06
CA ILE A 271 -6.94 -6.95 22.41
C ILE A 271 -6.16 -7.95 21.55
N LYS A 272 -6.75 -9.11 21.23
CA LYS A 272 -6.12 -10.07 20.33
C LYS A 272 -5.94 -9.47 18.93
N LEU A 273 -6.99 -8.87 18.38
CA LEU A 273 -6.93 -8.16 17.09
C LEU A 273 -5.86 -7.06 17.09
N ALA A 274 -5.80 -6.26 18.15
CA ALA A 274 -4.79 -5.20 18.27
C ALA A 274 -3.36 -5.75 18.34
N ARG A 275 -3.14 -6.96 18.86
CA ARG A 275 -1.81 -7.62 18.88
C ARG A 275 -1.39 -8.14 17.51
N GLU A 276 -2.34 -8.52 16.67
CA GLU A 276 -2.09 -9.01 15.30
C GLU A 276 -1.78 -7.86 14.31
N ILE A 277 -2.04 -6.60 14.68
CA ILE A 277 -1.64 -5.45 13.88
C ILE A 277 -0.11 -5.44 13.74
N SER A 278 0.36 -5.15 12.53
CA SER A 278 1.79 -5.02 12.24
C SER A 278 2.36 -3.70 12.79
N TRP A 279 2.58 -3.63 14.10
CA TRP A 279 3.20 -2.47 14.77
C TRP A 279 4.57 -2.13 14.19
N GLY A 280 5.30 -3.14 13.72
CA GLY A 280 6.57 -2.95 13.02
C GLY A 280 6.43 -2.07 11.78
N THR A 281 5.35 -2.19 11.02
CA THR A 281 5.09 -1.35 9.85
C THR A 281 4.89 0.12 10.24
N LEU A 282 4.17 0.40 11.32
CA LEU A 282 3.98 1.77 11.82
C LEU A 282 5.31 2.40 12.24
N LEU A 283 6.14 1.63 12.97
CA LEU A 283 7.48 2.07 13.37
C LEU A 283 8.41 2.25 12.18
N LEU A 284 8.33 1.37 11.18
CA LEU A 284 9.06 1.48 9.91
C LEU A 284 8.73 2.79 9.20
N VAL A 285 7.44 3.09 9.04
CA VAL A 285 6.97 4.31 8.38
C VAL A 285 7.41 5.56 9.16
N ALA A 286 7.30 5.54 10.50
CA ALA A 286 7.78 6.63 11.35
C ALA A 286 9.30 6.87 11.16
N GLY A 287 10.08 5.80 11.12
CA GLY A 287 11.52 5.89 10.88
C GLY A 287 11.85 6.44 9.48
N LEU A 288 11.07 6.06 8.47
CA LEU A 288 11.23 6.58 7.11
C LEU A 288 10.93 8.09 7.04
N PHE A 289 9.89 8.58 7.74
CA PHE A 289 9.63 10.02 7.83
C PHE A 289 10.83 10.77 8.44
N VAL A 290 11.45 10.23 9.49
CA VAL A 290 12.63 10.85 10.10
C VAL A 290 13.82 10.85 9.12
N MET A 291 14.08 9.75 8.43
CA MET A 291 15.19 9.65 7.49
C MET A 291 15.03 10.57 6.29
N VAL A 292 13.83 10.63 5.70
CA VAL A 292 13.57 11.50 4.56
C VAL A 292 13.65 12.97 4.96
N ASP A 293 13.06 13.36 6.09
CA ASP A 293 13.13 14.74 6.61
C ASP A 293 14.60 15.15 6.92
N ALA A 294 15.39 14.21 7.45
CA ALA A 294 16.82 14.43 7.69
C ALA A 294 17.61 14.66 6.39
N VAL A 295 17.35 13.88 5.36
CA VAL A 295 17.99 14.02 4.04
C VAL A 295 17.51 15.30 3.33
N GLU A 296 16.23 15.64 3.46
CA GLU A 296 15.65 16.87 2.94
C GLU A 296 16.33 18.11 3.55
N SER A 297 16.53 18.11 4.88
CA SER A 297 17.21 19.19 5.59
C SER A 297 18.65 19.46 5.12
N GLN A 298 19.28 18.47 4.51
CA GLN A 298 20.63 18.56 3.89
C GLN A 298 20.59 19.01 2.42
N GLY A 299 19.42 19.31 1.87
CA GLY A 299 19.26 19.75 0.49
C GLY A 299 19.39 18.63 -0.55
N ALA A 300 19.27 17.37 -0.16
CA ALA A 300 19.36 16.24 -1.10
C ALA A 300 18.21 16.24 -2.14
N LEU A 301 17.06 16.82 -1.80
CA LEU A 301 15.98 17.02 -2.77
C LEU A 301 16.37 17.93 -3.95
N ASN A 302 17.43 18.74 -3.83
CA ASN A 302 17.93 19.55 -4.94
C ASN A 302 18.35 18.70 -6.17
N VAL A 303 18.76 17.45 -5.95
CA VAL A 303 19.13 16.54 -7.05
C VAL A 303 17.86 16.06 -7.75
N THR A 304 16.87 15.59 -6.99
CA THR A 304 15.61 15.12 -7.54
C THR A 304 14.77 16.25 -8.15
N GLN A 305 14.82 17.47 -7.58
CA GLN A 305 14.22 18.67 -8.14
C GLN A 305 14.86 19.07 -9.49
N ARG A 306 16.19 19.04 -9.60
CA ARG A 306 16.87 19.32 -10.88
C ARG A 306 16.51 18.31 -11.94
N TRP A 307 16.45 17.04 -11.59
CA TRP A 307 16.00 16.00 -12.49
C TRP A 307 14.53 16.20 -12.92
N LEU A 308 13.65 16.54 -11.98
CA LEU A 308 12.25 16.85 -12.25
C LEU A 308 12.12 18.11 -13.15
N ALA A 309 12.90 19.14 -12.90
CA ALA A 309 12.95 20.35 -13.73
C ALA A 309 13.43 20.05 -15.17
N TRP A 310 14.44 19.18 -15.32
CA TRP A 310 14.84 18.69 -16.64
C TRP A 310 13.71 17.94 -17.34
N ALA A 311 13.03 17.03 -16.65
CA ALA A 311 11.89 16.28 -17.21
C ALA A 311 10.73 17.20 -17.62
N THR A 312 10.42 18.23 -16.81
CA THR A 312 9.40 19.24 -17.15
C THR A 312 9.78 20.03 -18.42
N GLY A 313 11.07 20.25 -18.65
CA GLY A 313 11.59 20.89 -19.86
C GLY A 313 11.38 20.07 -21.14
N LEU A 314 11.14 18.78 -21.07
CA LEU A 314 10.79 17.91 -22.21
C LEU A 314 9.34 18.09 -22.69
N GLY A 315 8.56 18.92 -22.02
CA GLY A 315 7.11 19.07 -22.24
C GLY A 315 6.26 18.13 -21.39
N GLN A 316 4.99 18.46 -21.22
CA GLN A 316 4.11 17.78 -20.25
C GLN A 316 3.97 16.27 -20.49
N SER A 317 3.76 15.83 -21.72
CA SER A 317 3.52 14.40 -22.01
C SER A 317 4.80 13.58 -21.94
N VAL A 318 5.89 14.04 -22.58
CA VAL A 318 7.17 13.33 -22.59
C VAL A 318 7.81 13.33 -21.20
N GLY A 319 7.73 14.46 -20.48
CA GLY A 319 8.20 14.57 -19.11
C GLY A 319 7.43 13.67 -18.16
N ALA A 320 6.11 13.59 -18.27
CA ALA A 320 5.30 12.67 -17.47
C ALA A 320 5.64 11.20 -17.74
N MET A 321 5.84 10.81 -18.99
CA MET A 321 6.27 9.45 -19.33
C MET A 321 7.66 9.15 -18.74
N ALA A 322 8.64 10.05 -18.94
CA ALA A 322 10.00 9.87 -18.41
C ALA A 322 9.98 9.74 -16.88
N VAL A 323 9.24 10.61 -16.19
CA VAL A 323 9.10 10.58 -14.73
C VAL A 323 8.39 9.31 -14.26
N GLY A 324 7.25 8.97 -14.84
CA GLY A 324 6.48 7.78 -14.47
C GLY A 324 7.30 6.49 -14.63
N PHE A 325 8.01 6.32 -15.76
CA PHE A 325 8.88 5.16 -15.96
C PHE A 325 10.05 5.13 -14.99
N ALA A 326 10.73 6.25 -14.76
CA ALA A 326 11.88 6.31 -13.86
C ALA A 326 11.45 6.03 -12.41
N VAL A 327 10.34 6.61 -11.95
CA VAL A 327 9.77 6.35 -10.61
C VAL A 327 9.32 4.90 -10.52
N GLY A 328 8.63 4.35 -11.53
CA GLY A 328 8.19 2.95 -11.53
C GLY A 328 9.35 1.95 -11.49
N ILE A 329 10.45 2.22 -12.20
CA ILE A 329 11.67 1.41 -12.09
C ILE A 329 12.28 1.53 -10.70
N ALA A 330 12.41 2.76 -10.18
CA ALA A 330 12.94 3.02 -8.85
C ALA A 330 12.09 2.35 -7.76
N ASN A 331 10.76 2.33 -7.92
CA ASN A 331 9.84 1.69 -6.98
C ASN A 331 10.07 0.19 -6.83
N ASN A 332 10.42 -0.48 -7.91
CA ASN A 332 10.78 -1.91 -7.86
C ASN A 332 12.12 -2.17 -7.13
N VAL A 333 12.95 -1.14 -6.98
CA VAL A 333 14.25 -1.24 -6.29
C VAL A 333 14.16 -0.77 -4.84
N VAL A 334 13.40 0.31 -4.57
CA VAL A 334 13.44 1.02 -3.27
C VAL A 334 12.23 0.71 -2.38
N ASN A 335 11.16 0.13 -2.92
CA ASN A 335 9.85 -0.01 -2.27
C ASN A 335 9.02 1.31 -2.29
N ASN A 336 7.69 1.17 -2.29
CA ASN A 336 6.74 2.26 -2.51
C ASN A 336 6.72 3.32 -1.39
N LEU A 337 6.88 2.94 -0.13
CA LEU A 337 6.82 3.92 0.98
C LEU A 337 8.02 4.88 1.01
N PRO A 338 9.29 4.42 1.02
CA PRO A 338 10.44 5.35 0.96
C PRO A 338 10.44 6.19 -0.31
N LEU A 339 10.14 5.57 -1.46
CA LEU A 339 10.10 6.30 -2.72
C LEU A 339 8.97 7.32 -2.75
N GLY A 340 7.79 6.97 -2.22
CA GLY A 340 6.65 7.86 -2.10
C GLY A 340 6.94 9.11 -1.27
N LEU A 341 7.67 8.97 -0.16
CA LEU A 341 8.12 10.10 0.66
C LEU A 341 9.07 11.03 -0.11
N ILE A 342 10.10 10.47 -0.74
CA ILE A 342 11.08 11.25 -1.52
C ILE A 342 10.39 11.93 -2.71
N ALA A 343 9.55 11.20 -3.43
CA ALA A 343 8.84 11.69 -4.60
C ALA A 343 7.80 12.77 -4.22
N GLY A 344 7.05 12.55 -3.16
CA GLY A 344 6.09 13.53 -2.61
C GLY A 344 6.78 14.81 -2.18
N GLY A 345 7.86 14.71 -1.39
CA GLY A 345 8.70 15.86 -1.00
C GLY A 345 9.27 16.62 -2.21
N THR A 346 9.73 15.88 -3.24
CA THR A 346 10.25 16.49 -4.48
C THR A 346 9.19 17.26 -5.24
N ILE A 347 7.99 16.67 -5.44
CA ILE A 347 6.85 17.34 -6.11
C ILE A 347 6.48 18.62 -5.39
N GLN A 348 6.44 18.55 -4.07
CA GLN A 348 6.06 19.65 -3.20
C GLN A 348 7.06 20.80 -3.24
N ALA A 349 8.34 20.46 -3.06
CA ALA A 349 9.43 21.45 -3.09
C ALA A 349 9.63 22.08 -4.48
N ALA A 350 9.34 21.34 -5.56
CA ALA A 350 9.35 21.85 -6.93
C ALA A 350 8.04 22.54 -7.35
N HIS A 351 7.02 22.57 -6.49
CA HIS A 351 5.67 23.07 -6.80
C HIS A 351 5.07 22.47 -8.08
N THR A 352 5.46 21.23 -8.42
CA THR A 352 5.02 20.55 -9.64
C THR A 352 3.58 20.07 -9.50
N LYS A 353 2.75 20.38 -10.49
CA LYS A 353 1.32 20.00 -10.53
C LYS A 353 0.96 19.36 -11.87
N GLY A 354 -0.24 18.77 -11.93
CA GLY A 354 -0.79 18.21 -13.16
C GLY A 354 -0.16 16.88 -13.56
N LEU A 355 -0.02 16.65 -14.87
CA LEU A 355 0.29 15.34 -15.45
C LEU A 355 1.58 14.72 -14.91
N ILE A 356 2.61 15.52 -14.66
CA ILE A 356 3.91 15.06 -14.18
C ILE A 356 3.81 14.59 -12.70
N ALA A 357 3.11 15.36 -11.85
CA ALA A 357 2.87 14.95 -10.46
C ALA A 357 2.02 13.67 -10.40
N ASN A 358 1.02 13.54 -11.28
CA ASN A 358 0.20 12.34 -11.38
C ASN A 358 1.02 11.14 -11.87
N ALA A 359 1.96 11.34 -12.80
CA ALA A 359 2.86 10.28 -13.28
C ALA A 359 3.81 9.77 -12.18
N VAL A 360 4.23 10.62 -11.27
CA VAL A 360 5.01 10.20 -10.07
C VAL A 360 4.19 9.25 -9.22
N LEU A 361 2.93 9.57 -8.93
CA LEU A 361 2.08 8.69 -8.12
C LEU A 361 1.83 7.34 -8.79
N ILE A 362 1.59 7.34 -10.11
CA ILE A 362 1.39 6.09 -10.86
C ILE A 362 2.65 5.22 -10.84
N GLY A 363 3.84 5.84 -10.78
CA GLY A 363 5.11 5.14 -10.68
C GLY A 363 5.40 4.58 -9.27
N VAL A 364 4.87 5.19 -8.22
CA VAL A 364 4.98 4.72 -6.83
C VAL A 364 3.95 3.63 -6.54
#